data_90c9e30d053829c07e4518053f6a9c3f
#
_entry.id   90c9e30d053829c07e4518053f6a9c3f
#
_cell.length_a   1.000
_cell.length_b   1.000
_cell.length_c   1.000
_cell.angle_alpha   90.00
_cell.angle_beta   90.00
_cell.angle_gamma   90.00
#
_symmetry.space_group_name_H-M   'P 1'
#
loop_
_entity.id
_entity.type
_entity.pdbx_description
1 polymer ?
#
loop_
_entity_poly.entity_id
_entity_poly.type
_entity_poly.pdbx_seq_one_letter_code
_entity_poly.pdbx_strand_id
1 'polypeptide(L)'
;MRIARLGLLNKEKPAVLVSDTEAVFVDDLVADFNRTELENGAIAKIQKADLTQRSKVKIADFRIGSPVARPTKVICVGLNYAKHAIESGMTPPPEPVIFMKAPDTVIGPNDDVVVPPNSTKTDYEVELCVVIGKNALYLKSPEQASEFILGYTISQDVSERHWQVERSGQWVKGKSFPTFNPMGPWIVTQDELAKNHLSADDLSLSCT
;
A
#
# COMPACT_ATOMS: atom_id res chain seq x y z
N MET A 1 -13.79 -4.07 6.21
CA MET A 1 -13.01 -3.80 7.45
C MET A 1 -11.80 -2.95 7.16
N ARG A 2 -11.17 -2.35 8.20
CA ARG A 2 -9.89 -1.65 8.08
C ARG A 2 -8.84 -2.43 8.89
N ILE A 3 -7.73 -2.77 8.27
CA ILE A 3 -6.66 -3.57 8.89
C ILE A 3 -5.34 -2.81 8.88
N ALA A 4 -4.60 -2.89 9.98
CA ALA A 4 -3.34 -2.19 10.19
C ALA A 4 -2.31 -3.09 10.88
N ARG A 5 -1.07 -2.65 10.88
CA ARG A 5 0.01 -3.25 11.66
C ARG A 5 0.55 -2.21 12.64
N LEU A 6 0.41 -2.50 13.93
CA LEU A 6 0.74 -1.56 15.01
C LEU A 6 1.87 -2.11 15.90
N GLY A 7 2.84 -1.27 16.21
CA GLY A 7 3.93 -1.63 17.11
C GLY A 7 5.29 -1.10 16.67
N LEU A 8 6.33 -1.50 17.38
CA LEU A 8 7.71 -1.13 17.07
C LEU A 8 8.14 -1.69 15.71
N LEU A 9 9.07 -1.03 15.07
CA LEU A 9 9.65 -1.46 13.79
C LEU A 9 10.10 -2.93 13.85
N ASN A 10 9.67 -3.72 12.87
CA ASN A 10 9.89 -5.17 12.76
C ASN A 10 9.27 -6.02 13.91
N LYS A 11 8.40 -5.44 14.73
CA LYS A 11 7.66 -6.11 15.79
C LYS A 11 6.19 -5.71 15.78
N GLU A 12 5.72 -5.22 14.65
CA GLU A 12 4.33 -4.86 14.46
C GLU A 12 3.44 -6.09 14.58
N LYS A 13 2.24 -5.89 15.12
CA LYS A 13 1.21 -6.90 15.23
C LYS A 13 0.01 -6.55 14.35
N PRO A 14 -0.65 -7.55 13.76
CA PRO A 14 -1.87 -7.34 13.00
C PRO A 14 -3.00 -6.85 13.90
N ALA A 15 -3.72 -5.86 13.43
CA ALA A 15 -4.84 -5.24 14.14
C ALA A 15 -5.99 -4.91 13.19
N VAL A 16 -7.20 -4.89 13.74
CA VAL A 16 -8.42 -4.44 13.05
C VAL A 16 -8.91 -3.15 13.73
N LEU A 17 -9.15 -2.13 12.93
CA LEU A 17 -9.72 -0.89 13.43
C LEU A 17 -11.21 -1.10 13.75
N VAL A 18 -11.62 -0.71 14.96
CA VAL A 18 -13.01 -0.74 15.44
C VAL A 18 -13.65 0.65 15.45
N SER A 19 -12.82 1.69 15.39
CA SER A 19 -13.20 3.09 15.14
C SER A 19 -12.07 3.82 14.40
N ASP A 20 -12.16 5.13 14.25
CA ASP A 20 -11.09 5.94 13.65
C ASP A 20 -9.87 6.10 14.58
N THR A 21 -10.02 5.82 15.86
CA THR A 21 -8.98 6.03 16.89
C THR A 21 -8.63 4.77 17.67
N GLU A 22 -9.40 3.69 17.51
CA GLU A 22 -9.22 2.45 18.28
C GLU A 22 -9.10 1.24 17.38
N ALA A 23 -8.29 0.30 17.81
CA ALA A 23 -8.10 -0.99 17.16
C ALA A 23 -8.12 -2.14 18.19
N VAL A 24 -8.26 -3.37 17.68
CA VAL A 24 -8.07 -4.60 18.46
C VAL A 24 -6.99 -5.44 17.78
N PHE A 25 -6.07 -6.01 18.56
CA PHE A 25 -5.09 -6.94 18.04
C PHE A 25 -5.74 -8.28 17.67
N VAL A 26 -5.21 -8.90 16.60
CA VAL A 26 -5.66 -10.19 16.09
C VAL A 26 -4.50 -11.17 15.86
N ASP A 27 -3.39 -10.95 16.55
CA ASP A 27 -2.16 -11.76 16.46
C ASP A 27 -2.30 -13.20 16.97
N ASP A 28 -3.39 -13.50 17.69
CA ASP A 28 -3.81 -14.87 18.04
C ASP A 28 -4.57 -15.58 16.91
N LEU A 29 -5.14 -14.86 15.97
CA LEU A 29 -5.88 -15.41 14.82
C LEU A 29 -5.01 -15.55 13.58
N VAL A 30 -4.14 -14.57 13.34
CA VAL A 30 -3.24 -14.49 12.19
C VAL A 30 -1.89 -13.95 12.64
N ALA A 31 -0.81 -14.55 12.18
CA ALA A 31 0.53 -14.15 12.63
C ALA A 31 0.92 -12.74 12.13
N ASP A 32 0.55 -12.39 10.90
CA ASP A 32 0.80 -11.08 10.30
C ASP A 32 0.00 -10.93 8.98
N PHE A 33 -0.06 -9.70 8.41
CA PHE A 33 -0.61 -9.48 7.07
C PHE A 33 0.47 -9.61 6.00
N ASN A 34 1.06 -10.78 5.90
CA ASN A 34 2.02 -11.17 4.88
C ASN A 34 1.37 -12.07 3.82
N ARG A 35 2.11 -12.35 2.75
CA ARG A 35 1.64 -13.19 1.66
C ARG A 35 1.09 -14.54 2.13
N THR A 36 1.83 -15.25 2.95
CA THR A 36 1.46 -16.60 3.41
C THR A 36 0.15 -16.59 4.20
N GLU A 37 0.00 -15.66 5.13
CA GLU A 37 -1.23 -15.56 5.92
C GLU A 37 -2.43 -15.14 5.06
N LEU A 38 -2.25 -14.21 4.12
CA LEU A 38 -3.31 -13.78 3.21
C LEU A 38 -3.77 -14.94 2.31
N GLU A 39 -2.84 -15.69 1.72
CA GLU A 39 -3.14 -16.89 0.92
C GLU A 39 -3.84 -17.97 1.75
N ASN A 40 -3.53 -18.09 3.05
CA ASN A 40 -4.15 -19.03 3.98
C ASN A 40 -5.45 -18.52 4.61
N GLY A 41 -6.03 -17.47 4.05
CA GLY A 41 -7.37 -16.98 4.42
C GLY A 41 -7.41 -16.16 5.72
N ALA A 42 -6.35 -15.40 6.04
CA ALA A 42 -6.29 -14.53 7.22
C ALA A 42 -7.55 -13.66 7.36
N ILE A 43 -8.01 -13.04 6.28
CA ILE A 43 -9.18 -12.17 6.29
C ILE A 43 -10.45 -12.93 6.66
N ALA A 44 -10.65 -14.13 6.12
CA ALA A 44 -11.81 -14.94 6.44
C ALA A 44 -11.81 -15.44 7.89
N LYS A 45 -10.62 -15.72 8.46
CA LYS A 45 -10.49 -16.06 9.89
C LYS A 45 -10.91 -14.87 10.77
N ILE A 46 -10.45 -13.67 10.46
CA ILE A 46 -10.79 -12.45 11.20
C ILE A 46 -12.29 -12.12 11.08
N GLN A 47 -12.87 -12.24 9.88
CA GLN A 47 -14.30 -11.98 9.64
C GLN A 47 -15.23 -12.92 10.43
N LYS A 48 -14.79 -14.15 10.71
CA LYS A 48 -15.55 -15.13 11.48
C LYS A 48 -15.38 -14.99 12.98
N ALA A 49 -14.38 -14.25 13.44
CA ALA A 49 -14.09 -14.10 14.86
C ALA A 49 -14.99 -13.02 15.49
N ASP A 50 -15.39 -13.26 16.73
CA ASP A 50 -16.02 -12.21 17.56
C ASP A 50 -14.94 -11.27 18.10
N LEU A 51 -14.88 -10.07 17.56
CA LEU A 51 -13.95 -9.04 17.98
C LEU A 51 -14.52 -8.12 19.08
N THR A 52 -15.80 -8.25 19.43
CA THR A 52 -16.50 -7.33 20.35
C THR A 52 -16.00 -7.41 21.79
N GLN A 53 -15.48 -8.58 22.19
CA GLN A 53 -14.98 -8.85 23.53
C GLN A 53 -13.48 -8.59 23.69
N ARG A 54 -12.80 -8.15 22.63
CA ARG A 54 -11.35 -7.91 22.65
C ARG A 54 -11.02 -6.57 23.30
N SER A 55 -9.90 -6.54 24.00
CA SER A 55 -9.37 -5.29 24.55
C SER A 55 -9.02 -4.32 23.43
N LYS A 56 -9.61 -3.13 23.50
CA LYS A 56 -9.31 -2.05 22.56
C LYS A 56 -8.05 -1.31 22.95
N VAL A 57 -7.30 -0.87 21.97
CA VAL A 57 -6.12 -0.03 22.12
C VAL A 57 -6.28 1.25 21.30
N LYS A 58 -5.73 2.36 21.77
CA LYS A 58 -5.67 3.60 20.99
C LYS A 58 -4.59 3.49 19.93
N ILE A 59 -4.91 3.75 18.68
CA ILE A 59 -3.97 3.71 17.56
C ILE A 59 -2.80 4.68 17.80
N ALA A 60 -3.08 5.84 18.38
CA ALA A 60 -2.09 6.88 18.67
C ALA A 60 -0.99 6.45 19.67
N ASP A 61 -1.20 5.39 20.43
CA ASP A 61 -0.20 4.88 21.39
C ASP A 61 0.87 4.01 20.70
N PHE A 62 0.75 3.77 19.39
CA PHE A 62 1.63 2.88 18.63
C PHE A 62 2.18 3.55 17.38
N ARG A 63 3.37 3.13 16.98
CA ARG A 63 3.82 3.38 15.60
C ARG A 63 2.93 2.56 14.66
N ILE A 64 2.54 3.17 13.56
CA ILE A 64 1.82 2.50 12.47
C ILE A 64 2.87 1.99 11.48
N GLY A 65 2.98 0.70 11.30
CA GLY A 65 3.79 0.09 10.25
C GLY A 65 3.08 0.04 8.91
N SER A 66 3.81 -0.34 7.85
CA SER A 66 3.16 -0.67 6.59
C SER A 66 2.07 -1.74 6.83
N PRO A 67 0.86 -1.59 6.29
CA PRO A 67 -0.23 -2.53 6.53
C PRO A 67 -0.03 -3.88 5.83
N VAL A 68 0.94 -3.98 4.91
CA VAL A 68 1.40 -5.25 4.31
C VAL A 68 2.79 -5.55 4.84
N ALA A 69 2.96 -6.72 5.47
CA ALA A 69 4.25 -7.17 5.96
C ALA A 69 5.07 -7.76 4.81
N ARG A 70 6.17 -7.09 4.47
CA ARG A 70 7.16 -7.56 3.49
C ARG A 70 6.51 -8.05 2.17
N PRO A 71 5.92 -7.19 1.38
CA PRO A 71 5.35 -7.57 0.09
C PRO A 71 6.44 -8.21 -0.78
N THR A 72 6.07 -9.19 -1.60
CA THR A 72 7.03 -9.86 -2.50
C THR A 72 7.27 -9.07 -3.78
N LYS A 73 6.35 -8.17 -4.14
CA LYS A 73 6.42 -7.29 -5.31
C LYS A 73 5.73 -5.97 -4.99
N VAL A 74 6.30 -4.89 -5.49
CA VAL A 74 5.66 -3.58 -5.59
C VAL A 74 5.68 -3.21 -7.07
N ILE A 75 4.53 -3.39 -7.72
CA ILE A 75 4.36 -3.12 -9.16
C ILE A 75 3.67 -1.76 -9.28
N CYS A 76 4.24 -0.89 -10.08
CA CYS A 76 3.76 0.47 -10.30
C CYS A 76 3.32 0.67 -11.75
N VAL A 77 2.33 1.53 -11.93
CA VAL A 77 1.81 1.93 -13.24
C VAL A 77 2.10 3.41 -13.44
N GLY A 78 3.10 3.71 -14.27
CA GLY A 78 3.50 5.09 -14.57
C GLY A 78 2.50 5.78 -15.48
N LEU A 79 2.39 7.13 -15.34
CA LEU A 79 1.51 7.99 -16.14
C LEU A 79 0.03 7.58 -16.09
N ASN A 80 -0.40 6.99 -14.97
CA ASN A 80 -1.74 6.44 -14.81
C ASN A 80 -2.81 7.49 -14.48
N TYR A 81 -2.40 8.72 -14.15
CA TYR A 81 -3.31 9.84 -13.90
C TYR A 81 -3.21 10.86 -15.04
N ALA A 82 -4.33 11.08 -15.73
CA ALA A 82 -4.38 11.96 -16.90
C ALA A 82 -3.87 13.39 -16.61
N LYS A 83 -4.21 13.93 -15.43
CA LYS A 83 -3.73 15.26 -15.00
C LYS A 83 -2.21 15.27 -14.83
N HIS A 84 -1.65 14.26 -14.20
CA HIS A 84 -0.20 14.13 -14.01
C HIS A 84 0.55 14.00 -15.35
N ALA A 85 0.02 13.25 -16.30
CA ALA A 85 0.61 13.17 -17.64
C ALA A 85 0.67 14.53 -18.32
N ILE A 86 -0.41 15.33 -18.25
CA ILE A 86 -0.49 16.68 -18.81
C ILE A 86 0.52 17.62 -18.12
N GLU A 87 0.58 17.63 -16.80
CA GLU A 87 1.53 18.44 -16.01
C GLU A 87 2.98 18.13 -16.34
N SER A 88 3.29 16.86 -16.60
CA SER A 88 4.62 16.39 -17.01
C SER A 88 4.92 16.62 -18.49
N GLY A 89 4.02 17.23 -19.26
CA GLY A 89 4.17 17.45 -20.70
C GLY A 89 4.18 16.17 -21.52
N MET A 90 3.68 15.07 -20.97
CA MET A 90 3.66 13.77 -21.63
C MET A 90 2.26 13.41 -22.12
N THR A 91 2.21 12.68 -23.23
CA THR A 91 0.95 12.10 -23.72
C THR A 91 0.68 10.79 -22.99
N PRO A 92 -0.57 10.53 -22.56
CA PRO A 92 -0.92 9.23 -21.99
C PRO A 92 -0.48 8.10 -22.92
N PRO A 93 0.24 7.09 -22.42
CA PRO A 93 0.75 6.01 -23.25
C PRO A 93 -0.43 5.11 -23.72
N PRO A 94 -0.29 4.43 -24.89
CA PRO A 94 -1.34 3.54 -25.42
C PRO A 94 -1.54 2.26 -24.60
N GLU A 95 -0.56 1.91 -23.75
CA GLU A 95 -0.61 0.79 -22.81
C GLU A 95 0.06 1.17 -21.50
N PRO A 96 -0.23 0.50 -20.37
CA PRO A 96 0.35 0.84 -19.08
C PRO A 96 1.88 0.76 -19.06
N VAL A 97 2.53 1.80 -18.59
CA VAL A 97 3.98 1.79 -18.31
C VAL A 97 4.22 1.08 -16.99
N ILE A 98 4.69 -0.16 -17.03
CA ILE A 98 4.92 -0.96 -15.84
C ILE A 98 6.37 -0.85 -15.38
N PHE A 99 6.57 -0.55 -14.11
CA PHE A 99 7.86 -0.64 -13.44
C PHE A 99 7.70 -1.24 -12.05
N MET A 100 8.80 -1.41 -11.33
CA MET A 100 8.78 -1.96 -9.98
C MET A 100 9.58 -1.06 -9.05
N LYS A 101 9.17 -1.06 -7.78
CA LYS A 101 10.02 -0.67 -6.65
C LYS A 101 10.53 -1.93 -5.96
N ALA A 102 11.75 -1.88 -5.45
CA ALA A 102 12.26 -2.96 -4.62
C ALA A 102 11.37 -3.13 -3.39
N PRO A 103 10.94 -4.36 -3.02
CA PRO A 103 10.00 -4.55 -1.91
C PRO A 103 10.51 -4.07 -0.55
N ASP A 104 11.81 -3.99 -0.36
CA ASP A 104 12.46 -3.50 0.86
C ASP A 104 12.44 -1.97 1.02
N THR A 105 11.93 -1.24 0.01
CA THR A 105 11.66 0.19 0.12
C THR A 105 10.45 0.53 0.98
N VAL A 106 9.56 -0.46 1.23
CA VAL A 106 8.30 -0.26 1.94
C VAL A 106 8.54 -0.03 3.43
N ILE A 107 8.02 1.10 3.91
CA ILE A 107 8.07 1.54 5.32
C ILE A 107 6.67 1.93 5.80
N GLY A 108 6.53 2.20 7.09
CA GLY A 108 5.28 2.73 7.63
C GLY A 108 4.96 4.14 7.10
N PRO A 109 3.68 4.57 7.15
CA PRO A 109 3.23 5.82 6.53
C PRO A 109 3.86 7.08 7.14
N ASN A 110 4.31 6.98 8.40
CA ASN A 110 4.88 8.09 9.16
C ASN A 110 6.38 7.88 9.46
N ASP A 111 7.02 6.90 8.84
CA ASP A 111 8.46 6.68 8.99
C ASP A 111 9.25 7.66 8.11
N ASP A 112 10.47 7.96 8.52
CA ASP A 112 11.34 8.89 7.80
C ASP A 112 11.81 8.33 6.46
N VAL A 113 11.67 9.14 5.42
CA VAL A 113 12.28 8.88 4.11
C VAL A 113 13.74 9.37 4.15
N VAL A 114 14.66 8.46 3.92
CA VAL A 114 16.10 8.76 3.89
C VAL A 114 16.52 9.24 2.50
N VAL A 115 16.81 10.52 2.38
CA VAL A 115 17.30 11.11 1.12
C VAL A 115 18.70 10.56 0.81
N PRO A 116 18.95 10.02 -0.39
CA PRO A 116 20.26 9.49 -0.76
C PRO A 116 21.36 10.55 -0.73
N PRO A 117 22.61 10.20 -0.41
CA PRO A 117 23.73 11.13 -0.46
C PRO A 117 23.84 11.82 -1.81
N ASN A 118 24.06 13.14 -1.80
CA ASN A 118 24.16 14.00 -2.98
C ASN A 118 22.91 14.07 -3.86
N SER A 119 21.75 13.61 -3.39
CA SER A 119 20.50 13.82 -4.09
C SER A 119 20.05 15.28 -3.99
N THR A 120 19.62 15.84 -5.12
CA THR A 120 19.05 17.17 -5.23
C THR A 120 17.69 17.17 -5.91
N LYS A 121 17.22 15.97 -6.30
CA LYS A 121 15.97 15.80 -7.07
C LYS A 121 15.08 14.69 -6.49
N THR A 122 15.14 14.49 -5.18
CA THR A 122 14.17 13.64 -4.48
C THR A 122 12.82 14.33 -4.46
N ASP A 123 11.80 13.61 -4.89
CA ASP A 123 10.45 14.10 -5.13
C ASP A 123 9.42 13.09 -4.62
N TYR A 124 8.19 13.53 -4.39
CA TYR A 124 7.10 12.72 -3.86
C TYR A 124 6.01 12.49 -4.90
N GLU A 125 5.30 11.36 -4.81
CA GLU A 125 4.16 11.02 -5.66
C GLU A 125 3.12 10.27 -4.81
N VAL A 126 1.95 10.89 -4.55
CA VAL A 126 0.86 10.19 -3.87
C VAL A 126 0.18 9.22 -4.82
N GLU A 127 -0.01 7.97 -4.36
CA GLU A 127 -0.54 6.90 -5.18
C GLU A 127 -1.66 6.12 -4.47
N LEU A 128 -2.66 5.69 -5.23
CA LEU A 128 -3.59 4.66 -4.78
C LEU A 128 -2.91 3.31 -4.88
N CYS A 129 -2.71 2.66 -3.76
CA CYS A 129 -2.13 1.32 -3.72
C CYS A 129 -3.23 0.26 -3.65
N VAL A 130 -3.23 -0.63 -4.63
CA VAL A 130 -4.11 -1.81 -4.68
C VAL A 130 -3.37 -3.00 -4.06
N VAL A 131 -3.93 -3.57 -3.00
CA VAL A 131 -3.34 -4.72 -2.32
C VAL A 131 -3.97 -6.01 -2.84
N ILE A 132 -3.15 -6.88 -3.43
CA ILE A 132 -3.58 -8.19 -3.91
C ILE A 132 -3.59 -9.20 -2.76
N GLY A 133 -4.74 -9.80 -2.52
CA GLY A 133 -4.97 -10.72 -1.39
C GLY A 133 -4.95 -12.21 -1.73
N LYS A 134 -4.86 -12.57 -3.01
CA LYS A 134 -4.87 -13.96 -3.49
C LYS A 134 -3.90 -14.12 -4.64
N ASN A 135 -3.43 -15.33 -4.90
CA ASN A 135 -2.66 -15.63 -6.10
C ASN A 135 -3.48 -15.36 -7.36
N ALA A 136 -3.00 -14.46 -8.20
CA ALA A 136 -3.56 -14.14 -9.50
C ALA A 136 -2.58 -14.56 -10.59
N LEU A 137 -3.02 -15.42 -11.51
CA LEU A 137 -2.19 -15.91 -12.62
C LEU A 137 -3.06 -16.07 -13.86
N TYR A 138 -2.67 -15.40 -14.94
CA TYR A 138 -3.32 -15.50 -16.26
C TYR A 138 -4.84 -15.33 -16.20
N LEU A 139 -5.29 -14.21 -15.61
CA LEU A 139 -6.72 -13.86 -15.56
C LEU A 139 -7.28 -13.78 -16.98
N LYS A 140 -8.48 -14.28 -17.17
CA LYS A 140 -9.11 -14.35 -18.49
C LYS A 140 -9.69 -13.01 -18.94
N SER A 141 -10.00 -12.14 -17.99
CA SER A 141 -10.52 -10.80 -18.28
C SER A 141 -10.22 -9.83 -17.14
N PRO A 142 -10.24 -8.51 -17.40
CA PRO A 142 -10.05 -7.47 -16.36
C PRO A 142 -11.07 -7.55 -15.22
N GLU A 143 -12.31 -7.96 -15.50
CA GLU A 143 -13.40 -8.03 -14.52
C GLU A 143 -13.10 -9.03 -13.41
N GLN A 144 -12.32 -10.07 -13.71
CA GLN A 144 -11.88 -11.04 -12.70
C GLN A 144 -10.91 -10.45 -11.68
N ALA A 145 -10.25 -9.32 -11.97
CA ALA A 145 -9.26 -8.73 -11.07
C ALA A 145 -9.86 -8.41 -9.69
N SER A 146 -11.12 -8.00 -9.63
CA SER A 146 -11.81 -7.66 -8.39
C SER A 146 -11.83 -8.81 -7.37
N GLU A 147 -11.84 -10.07 -7.82
CA GLU A 147 -11.84 -11.24 -6.94
C GLU A 147 -10.51 -11.45 -6.19
N PHE A 148 -9.42 -10.83 -6.69
CA PHE A 148 -8.07 -10.97 -6.17
C PHE A 148 -7.63 -9.76 -5.33
N ILE A 149 -8.33 -8.65 -5.42
CA ILE A 149 -8.04 -7.45 -4.65
C ILE A 149 -8.50 -7.64 -3.21
N LEU A 150 -7.60 -7.44 -2.25
CA LEU A 150 -7.93 -7.38 -0.82
C LEU A 150 -8.59 -6.05 -0.47
N GLY A 151 -8.03 -4.97 -0.96
CA GLY A 151 -8.44 -3.62 -0.63
C GLY A 151 -7.41 -2.59 -1.09
N TYR A 152 -7.49 -1.41 -0.52
CA TYR A 152 -6.76 -0.24 -0.95
C TYR A 152 -6.09 0.47 0.22
N THR A 153 -4.96 1.10 -0.08
CA THR A 153 -4.24 1.97 0.86
C THR A 153 -3.57 3.10 0.09
N ILE A 154 -2.95 4.03 0.79
CA ILE A 154 -2.13 5.07 0.17
C ILE A 154 -0.68 4.60 0.13
N SER A 155 0.02 4.94 -0.92
CA SER A 155 1.45 4.76 -1.07
C SER A 155 2.11 6.06 -1.54
N GLN A 156 3.34 6.28 -1.13
CA GLN A 156 4.21 7.32 -1.68
C GLN A 156 5.22 6.67 -2.61
N ASP A 157 5.15 6.99 -3.91
CA ASP A 157 6.16 6.56 -4.87
C ASP A 157 7.32 7.56 -4.93
N VAL A 158 8.04 7.68 -3.81
CA VAL A 158 9.19 8.59 -3.69
C VAL A 158 10.21 8.29 -4.78
N SER A 159 10.67 9.35 -5.45
CA SER A 159 11.48 9.26 -6.65
C SER A 159 12.70 10.17 -6.57
N GLU A 160 13.86 9.68 -6.93
CA GLU A 160 15.03 10.50 -7.19
C GLU A 160 15.12 10.71 -8.71
N ARG A 161 14.69 11.88 -9.19
CA ARG A 161 14.45 12.17 -10.62
C ARG A 161 15.70 12.07 -11.49
N HIS A 162 16.87 12.49 -10.97
CA HIS A 162 18.12 12.36 -11.71
C HIS A 162 18.43 10.89 -12.03
N TRP A 163 18.27 10.00 -11.03
CA TRP A 163 18.50 8.57 -11.24
C TRP A 163 17.40 7.90 -12.07
N GLN A 164 16.17 8.38 -11.97
CA GLN A 164 15.03 7.83 -12.70
C GLN A 164 15.13 8.11 -14.20
N VAL A 165 15.28 9.37 -14.59
CA VAL A 165 15.11 9.79 -15.99
C VAL A 165 16.38 10.28 -16.67
N GLU A 166 17.32 10.91 -15.93
CA GLU A 166 18.49 11.56 -16.53
C GLU A 166 19.69 10.59 -16.70
N ARG A 167 19.61 9.42 -16.07
CA ARG A 167 20.65 8.39 -16.14
C ARG A 167 20.16 7.13 -16.85
N SER A 168 20.11 7.18 -18.17
CA SER A 168 19.71 6.10 -19.09
C SER A 168 18.25 5.60 -18.98
N GLY A 169 17.35 6.34 -18.31
CA GLY A 169 15.91 6.08 -18.33
C GLY A 169 15.43 4.78 -17.67
N GLN A 170 16.28 4.12 -16.89
CA GLN A 170 15.88 2.93 -16.11
C GLN A 170 15.26 3.38 -14.77
N TRP A 171 13.96 3.51 -14.73
CA TRP A 171 13.21 4.14 -13.64
C TRP A 171 13.46 3.50 -12.27
N VAL A 172 13.61 2.17 -12.20
CA VAL A 172 13.84 1.46 -10.95
C VAL A 172 15.01 2.02 -10.13
N LYS A 173 16.04 2.57 -10.78
CA LYS A 173 17.19 3.16 -10.10
C LYS A 173 16.85 4.37 -9.25
N GLY A 174 15.90 5.21 -9.71
CA GLY A 174 15.42 6.36 -8.97
C GLY A 174 14.26 6.06 -8.02
N LYS A 175 13.60 4.92 -8.19
CA LYS A 175 12.40 4.51 -7.47
C LYS A 175 12.69 3.55 -6.30
N SER A 176 13.90 2.98 -6.19
CA SER A 176 14.20 1.89 -5.26
C SER A 176 15.33 2.18 -4.27
N PHE A 177 15.51 3.45 -3.89
CA PHE A 177 16.33 3.76 -2.73
C PHE A 177 15.65 3.28 -1.43
N PRO A 178 16.40 2.92 -0.40
CA PRO A 178 15.83 2.55 0.89
C PRO A 178 14.81 3.57 1.37
N THR A 179 13.71 3.11 1.96
CA THR A 179 12.62 3.93 2.52
C THR A 179 11.75 4.69 1.49
N PHE A 180 11.96 4.51 0.20
CA PHE A 180 11.27 5.26 -0.84
C PHE A 180 9.81 4.85 -1.09
N ASN A 181 9.20 4.06 -0.18
CA ASN A 181 7.80 3.68 -0.30
C ASN A 181 7.05 3.69 1.04
N PRO A 182 6.82 4.86 1.65
CA PRO A 182 5.87 4.96 2.75
C PRO A 182 4.50 4.45 2.34
N MET A 183 3.90 3.54 3.12
CA MET A 183 2.63 2.89 2.79
C MET A 183 1.71 2.80 4.01
N GLY A 184 0.45 3.16 3.85
CA GLY A 184 -0.55 3.07 4.90
C GLY A 184 -1.55 4.23 4.89
N PRO A 185 -2.20 4.52 6.05
CA PRO A 185 -1.95 3.95 7.39
C PRO A 185 -2.56 2.55 7.61
N TRP A 186 -3.58 2.17 6.84
CA TRP A 186 -4.26 0.88 6.91
C TRP A 186 -4.79 0.47 5.53
N ILE A 187 -5.13 -0.79 5.38
CA ILE A 187 -5.89 -1.25 4.21
C ILE A 187 -7.37 -1.11 4.52
N VAL A 188 -8.10 -0.46 3.62
CA VAL A 188 -9.55 -0.49 3.56
C VAL A 188 -9.96 -1.61 2.62
N THR A 189 -10.61 -2.65 3.13
CA THR A 189 -11.01 -3.80 2.32
C THR A 189 -12.15 -3.44 1.37
N GLN A 190 -12.30 -4.17 0.25
CA GLN A 190 -13.34 -3.89 -0.74
C GLN A 190 -14.76 -3.86 -0.14
N ASP A 191 -15.06 -4.79 0.76
CA ASP A 191 -16.36 -4.83 1.44
C ASP A 191 -16.61 -3.59 2.31
N GLU A 192 -15.56 -2.99 2.87
CA GLU A 192 -15.68 -1.75 3.63
C GLU A 192 -15.94 -0.55 2.73
N LEU A 193 -15.27 -0.45 1.56
CA LEU A 193 -15.59 0.57 0.56
C LEU A 193 -17.03 0.46 0.09
N ALA A 194 -17.47 -0.75 -0.27
CA ALA A 194 -18.83 -1.00 -0.74
C ALA A 194 -19.90 -0.62 0.30
N LYS A 195 -19.68 -0.89 1.59
CA LYS A 195 -20.59 -0.47 2.68
C LYS A 195 -20.74 1.05 2.77
N ASN A 196 -19.70 1.79 2.42
CA ASN A 196 -19.71 3.25 2.42
C ASN A 196 -20.12 3.84 1.06
N HIS A 197 -20.62 3.02 0.13
CA HIS A 197 -20.99 3.43 -1.22
C HIS A 197 -19.86 4.10 -2.01
N LEU A 198 -18.62 3.68 -1.75
CA LEU A 198 -17.42 4.17 -2.43
C LEU A 198 -16.91 3.15 -3.43
N SER A 199 -16.36 3.63 -4.53
CA SER A 199 -15.60 2.85 -5.51
C SER A 199 -14.17 3.36 -5.58
N ALA A 200 -13.23 2.48 -5.87
CA ALA A 200 -11.84 2.87 -6.09
C ALA A 200 -11.66 3.86 -7.24
N ASP A 201 -12.56 3.81 -8.23
CA ASP A 201 -12.54 4.69 -9.41
C ASP A 201 -12.97 6.12 -9.09
N ASP A 202 -13.65 6.35 -7.95
CA ASP A 202 -14.18 7.64 -7.52
C ASP A 202 -13.37 8.30 -6.41
N LEU A 203 -12.27 7.68 -5.98
CA LEU A 203 -11.43 8.22 -4.91
C LEU A 203 -10.57 9.39 -5.41
N SER A 204 -10.51 10.45 -4.60
CA SER A 204 -9.61 11.58 -4.84
C SER A 204 -8.35 11.43 -4.02
N LEU A 205 -7.20 11.71 -4.62
CA LEU A 205 -5.90 11.78 -3.96
C LEU A 205 -5.41 13.22 -3.93
N SER A 206 -4.75 13.61 -2.84
CA SER A 206 -4.07 14.90 -2.72
C SER A 206 -2.74 14.74 -2.00
N CYS A 207 -1.78 15.57 -2.38
CA CYS A 207 -0.50 15.70 -1.70
C CYS A 207 -0.29 17.17 -1.36
N THR A 208 0.03 17.51 -0.09
CA THR A 208 0.19 18.86 0.43
C THR A 208 1.54 19.01 1.13
#